data_b090b03e9e565c2b919d3e3ed66ba17e
#
_entry.id   b090b03e9e565c2b919d3e3ed66ba17e
#
_cell.length_a   1.000
_cell.length_b   1.000
_cell.length_c   1.000
_cell.angle_alpha   90.00
_cell.angle_beta   90.00
_cell.angle_gamma   90.00
#
_symmetry.space_group_name_H-M   'P 1'
#
loop_
_entity.id
_entity.type
_entity.pdbx_description
1 polymer ?
#
loop_
_entity_poly.entity_id
_entity_poly.type
_entity_poly.pdbx_seq_one_letter_code
_entity_poly.pdbx_strand_id
1 'polypeptide(L)'
;LAGGPDPNNYVPSLSIDDSRTMGTVLEHLSSLGHRRIAYLSGDSNLDYSQGRVSAFRSFAKRRKLESINIEFTNFDAEQAAMLTLEMLRSPKPPTAFIYETEILAAASLHAMAEAYTTGQLKTGEGQSAGYPNGLPAIVSFEDSFICEAAYPSITSAHRDASEYGAKVAKLLLKVLAGEQVSGNRRILTPKLVVRDSTAKPCNSCGI
;
A
#
# COMPACT_ATOMS: atom_id res chain seq x y z
N LEU A 1 12.63 -6.79 20.21
CA LEU A 1 11.83 -7.28 19.08
C LEU A 1 11.95 -6.32 17.90
N ALA A 2 12.01 -6.85 16.71
CA ALA A 2 11.93 -6.11 15.46
C ALA A 2 10.63 -6.51 14.74
N GLY A 3 9.86 -5.52 14.29
CA GLY A 3 8.59 -5.73 13.60
C GLY A 3 7.37 -5.31 14.41
N GLY A 4 6.94 -6.07 15.38
CA GLY A 4 5.79 -5.76 16.22
C GLY A 4 6.16 -5.25 17.63
N PRO A 5 5.24 -4.56 18.34
CA PRO A 5 5.42 -4.22 19.74
C PRO A 5 5.32 -5.49 20.61
N ASP A 6 6.06 -5.50 21.73
CA ASP A 6 5.83 -6.50 22.77
C ASP A 6 4.58 -6.13 23.57
N PRO A 7 3.51 -6.93 23.56
CA PRO A 7 2.27 -6.62 24.27
C PRO A 7 2.48 -6.48 25.79
N ASN A 8 3.43 -7.23 26.33
CA ASN A 8 3.74 -7.24 27.76
C ASN A 8 4.83 -6.24 28.14
N ASN A 9 5.44 -5.58 27.17
CA ASN A 9 6.49 -4.59 27.36
C ASN A 9 7.74 -5.09 28.12
N TYR A 10 8.00 -6.41 28.10
CA TYR A 10 9.17 -7.03 28.73
C TYR A 10 10.44 -6.86 27.89
N VAL A 11 10.27 -6.79 26.56
CA VAL A 11 11.40 -6.68 25.63
C VAL A 11 11.28 -5.38 24.86
N PRO A 12 12.37 -4.58 24.77
CA PRO A 12 12.36 -3.40 23.93
C PRO A 12 12.03 -3.74 22.49
N SER A 13 11.14 -3.02 21.87
CA SER A 13 10.75 -3.26 20.51
C SER A 13 10.93 -2.04 19.60
N LEU A 14 11.15 -2.32 18.33
CA LEU A 14 11.27 -1.36 17.26
C LEU A 14 10.27 -1.71 16.19
N SER A 15 9.27 -0.88 15.97
CA SER A 15 8.23 -1.12 14.97
C SER A 15 8.05 0.07 14.04
N ILE A 16 7.46 -0.21 12.88
CA ILE A 16 7.04 0.80 11.91
C ILE A 16 5.68 1.35 12.33
N ASP A 17 5.44 2.63 12.06
CA ASP A 17 4.12 3.22 12.26
C ASP A 17 3.22 2.96 11.03
N ASP A 18 2.69 1.75 10.96
CA ASP A 18 1.81 1.30 9.87
C ASP A 18 0.55 2.15 9.77
N SER A 19 -0.01 2.59 10.89
CA SER A 19 -1.19 3.46 10.90
C SER A 19 -0.93 4.81 10.25
N ARG A 20 0.23 5.41 10.54
CA ARG A 20 0.63 6.68 9.94
C ARG A 20 0.95 6.51 8.46
N THR A 21 1.61 5.41 8.10
CA THR A 21 1.91 5.09 6.70
C THR A 21 0.63 4.95 5.89
N MET A 22 -0.35 4.17 6.38
CA MET A 22 -1.66 4.04 5.74
C MET A 22 -2.36 5.40 5.62
N GLY A 23 -2.31 6.21 6.67
CA GLY A 23 -2.85 7.58 6.63
C GLY A 23 -2.23 8.42 5.52
N THR A 24 -0.91 8.40 5.37
CA THR A 24 -0.18 9.14 4.32
C THR A 24 -0.61 8.68 2.91
N VAL A 25 -0.69 7.38 2.68
CA VAL A 25 -1.13 6.80 1.39
C VAL A 25 -2.57 7.23 1.06
N LEU A 26 -3.47 7.12 2.04
CA LEU A 26 -4.88 7.47 1.84
C LEU A 26 -5.09 8.98 1.67
N GLU A 27 -4.31 9.83 2.35
CA GLU A 27 -4.35 11.28 2.13
C GLU A 27 -3.87 11.64 0.73
N HIS A 28 -2.80 10.99 0.24
CA HIS A 28 -2.34 11.16 -1.13
C HIS A 28 -3.43 10.81 -2.14
N LEU A 29 -4.00 9.60 -2.07
CA LEU A 29 -5.06 9.18 -2.99
C LEU A 29 -6.31 10.08 -2.89
N SER A 30 -6.70 10.47 -1.67
CA SER A 30 -7.84 11.39 -1.47
C SER A 30 -7.59 12.77 -2.03
N SER A 31 -6.35 13.29 -1.99
CA SER A 31 -5.96 14.57 -2.56
C SER A 31 -6.04 14.57 -4.09
N LEU A 32 -5.88 13.40 -4.71
CA LEU A 32 -6.07 13.16 -6.14
C LEU A 32 -7.55 12.98 -6.54
N GLY A 33 -8.46 12.97 -5.56
CA GLY A 33 -9.89 12.84 -5.80
C GLY A 33 -10.47 11.44 -5.65
N HIS A 34 -9.65 10.44 -5.33
CA HIS A 34 -10.14 9.07 -5.15
C HIS A 34 -11.03 8.95 -3.91
N ARG A 35 -12.21 8.36 -4.08
CA ARG A 35 -13.19 8.13 -3.01
C ARG A 35 -13.63 6.68 -2.91
N ARG A 36 -13.37 5.87 -3.93
CA ARG A 36 -13.58 4.42 -3.96
C ARG A 36 -12.22 3.77 -4.01
N ILE A 37 -11.80 3.21 -2.89
CA ILE A 37 -10.45 2.70 -2.69
C ILE A 37 -10.52 1.26 -2.22
N ALA A 38 -9.74 0.37 -2.83
CA ALA A 38 -9.57 -1.00 -2.40
C ALA A 38 -8.20 -1.22 -1.76
N TYR A 39 -8.11 -2.13 -0.81
CA TYR A 39 -6.87 -2.57 -0.18
C TYR A 39 -6.77 -4.09 -0.22
N LEU A 40 -5.77 -4.59 -0.91
CA LEU A 40 -5.43 -6.01 -0.96
C LEU A 40 -4.28 -6.25 0.03
N SER A 41 -4.68 -6.75 1.19
CA SER A 41 -3.80 -7.00 2.34
C SER A 41 -3.11 -8.36 2.24
N GLY A 42 -2.12 -8.58 3.08
CA GLY A 42 -1.42 -9.85 3.20
C GLY A 42 -2.20 -10.92 3.97
N ASP A 43 -1.56 -11.52 4.98
CA ASP A 43 -2.18 -12.51 5.87
C ASP A 43 -2.93 -11.80 7.01
N SER A 44 -4.18 -12.21 7.24
CA SER A 44 -5.03 -11.68 8.30
C SER A 44 -4.55 -11.99 9.72
N ASN A 45 -3.65 -12.95 9.89
CA ASN A 45 -3.10 -13.33 11.19
C ASN A 45 -1.91 -12.46 11.63
N LEU A 46 -1.41 -11.57 10.75
CA LEU A 46 -0.28 -10.71 11.05
C LEU A 46 -0.74 -9.40 11.69
N ASP A 47 -0.12 -9.04 12.80
CA ASP A 47 -0.47 -7.83 13.57
C ASP A 47 -0.39 -6.55 12.75
N TYR A 48 0.61 -6.42 11.88
CA TYR A 48 0.75 -5.25 11.02
C TYR A 48 -0.34 -5.17 9.94
N SER A 49 -0.79 -6.31 9.39
CA SER A 49 -1.93 -6.35 8.46
C SER A 49 -3.20 -5.87 9.14
N GLN A 50 -3.47 -6.35 10.35
CA GLN A 50 -4.60 -5.91 11.17
C GLN A 50 -4.53 -4.41 11.49
N GLY A 51 -3.33 -3.93 11.86
CA GLY A 51 -3.08 -2.51 12.14
C GLY A 51 -3.36 -1.62 10.92
N ARG A 52 -2.91 -2.03 9.73
CA ARG A 52 -3.15 -1.32 8.46
C ARG A 52 -4.63 -1.31 8.10
N VAL A 53 -5.32 -2.44 8.22
CA VAL A 53 -6.77 -2.55 7.98
C VAL A 53 -7.56 -1.63 8.93
N SER A 54 -7.21 -1.63 10.22
CA SER A 54 -7.84 -0.76 11.21
C SER A 54 -7.63 0.73 10.88
N ALA A 55 -6.42 1.11 10.50
CA ALA A 55 -6.09 2.48 10.08
C ALA A 55 -6.87 2.88 8.83
N PHE A 56 -6.96 1.98 7.83
CA PHE A 56 -7.73 2.22 6.61
C PHE A 56 -9.21 2.47 6.91
N ARG A 57 -9.85 1.59 7.71
CA ARG A 57 -11.26 1.75 8.10
C ARG A 57 -11.50 3.06 8.87
N SER A 58 -10.60 3.39 9.79
CA SER A 58 -10.67 4.63 10.57
C SER A 58 -10.56 5.87 9.69
N PHE A 59 -9.65 5.87 8.72
CA PHE A 59 -9.50 6.95 7.75
C PHE A 59 -10.75 7.08 6.87
N ALA A 60 -11.22 5.97 6.31
CA ALA A 60 -12.40 5.93 5.45
C ALA A 60 -13.64 6.53 6.14
N LYS A 61 -13.85 6.20 7.41
CA LYS A 61 -14.93 6.77 8.23
C LYS A 61 -14.77 8.28 8.42
N ARG A 62 -13.56 8.77 8.78
CA ARG A 62 -13.31 10.20 9.00
C ARG A 62 -13.48 11.01 7.72
N ARG A 63 -12.99 10.51 6.59
CA ARG A 63 -13.01 11.22 5.29
C ARG A 63 -14.25 10.92 4.46
N LYS A 64 -15.17 10.08 4.97
CA LYS A 64 -16.43 9.70 4.30
C LYS A 64 -16.16 9.20 2.89
N LEU A 65 -15.27 8.20 2.75
CA LEU A 65 -15.07 7.55 1.45
C LEU A 65 -16.39 6.92 0.97
N GLU A 66 -16.62 6.92 -0.34
CA GLU A 66 -17.87 6.39 -0.93
C GLU A 66 -17.95 4.88 -0.80
N SER A 67 -16.85 4.19 -1.02
CA SER A 67 -16.73 2.75 -0.81
C SER A 67 -15.31 2.34 -0.47
N ILE A 68 -15.22 1.26 0.29
CA ILE A 68 -13.98 0.59 0.64
C ILE A 68 -14.14 -0.92 0.44
N ASN A 69 -13.14 -1.53 -0.17
CA ASN A 69 -13.02 -2.98 -0.28
C ASN A 69 -11.70 -3.38 0.41
N ILE A 70 -11.74 -4.40 1.23
CA ILE A 70 -10.54 -4.92 1.91
C ILE A 70 -10.58 -6.44 1.78
N GLU A 71 -9.56 -6.98 1.11
CA GLU A 71 -9.41 -8.41 0.90
C GLU A 71 -8.04 -8.87 1.39
N PHE A 72 -7.99 -10.10 1.90
CA PHE A 72 -6.74 -10.73 2.31
C PHE A 72 -6.32 -11.74 1.25
N THR A 73 -5.09 -11.60 0.79
CA THR A 73 -4.54 -12.39 -0.32
C THR A 73 -3.53 -13.45 0.13
N ASN A 74 -3.18 -13.49 1.41
CA ASN A 74 -2.11 -14.34 1.95
C ASN A 74 -0.78 -14.21 1.16
N PHE A 75 -0.52 -13.01 0.62
CA PHE A 75 0.61 -12.70 -0.28
C PHE A 75 0.61 -13.48 -1.60
N ASP A 76 -0.52 -14.05 -1.99
CA ASP A 76 -0.68 -14.74 -3.26
C ASP A 76 -0.94 -13.71 -4.37
N ALA A 77 0.00 -13.65 -5.32
CA ALA A 77 -0.03 -12.67 -6.41
C ALA A 77 -1.14 -12.97 -7.43
N GLU A 78 -1.43 -14.23 -7.68
CA GLU A 78 -2.50 -14.65 -8.61
C GLU A 78 -3.87 -14.33 -8.01
N GLN A 79 -4.06 -14.61 -6.72
CA GLN A 79 -5.26 -14.25 -5.99
C GLN A 79 -5.48 -12.73 -5.97
N ALA A 80 -4.42 -11.94 -5.75
CA ALA A 80 -4.51 -10.48 -5.77
C ALA A 80 -4.95 -9.95 -7.15
N ALA A 81 -4.36 -10.48 -8.23
CA ALA A 81 -4.73 -10.14 -9.59
C ALA A 81 -6.18 -10.49 -9.89
N MET A 82 -6.62 -11.69 -9.52
CA MET A 82 -8.00 -12.15 -9.71
C MET A 82 -9.01 -11.26 -8.97
N LEU A 83 -8.80 -10.99 -7.69
CA LEU A 83 -9.66 -10.11 -6.88
C LEU A 83 -9.70 -8.68 -7.43
N THR A 84 -8.57 -8.17 -7.93
CA THR A 84 -8.52 -6.86 -8.57
C THR A 84 -9.42 -6.80 -9.80
N LEU A 85 -9.35 -7.80 -10.68
CA LEU A 85 -10.20 -7.87 -11.88
C LEU A 85 -11.67 -8.05 -11.53
N GLU A 86 -11.99 -8.81 -10.50
CA GLU A 86 -13.36 -8.97 -9.99
C GLU A 86 -13.94 -7.64 -9.50
N MET A 87 -13.19 -6.90 -8.68
CA MET A 87 -13.60 -5.58 -8.20
C MET A 87 -13.80 -4.58 -9.33
N LEU A 88 -12.97 -4.63 -10.39
CA LEU A 88 -13.10 -3.75 -11.54
C LEU A 88 -14.33 -4.04 -12.40
N ARG A 89 -14.88 -5.27 -12.33
CA ARG A 89 -16.13 -5.64 -13.01
C ARG A 89 -17.39 -5.23 -12.23
N SER A 90 -17.25 -4.73 -11.01
CA SER A 90 -18.38 -4.30 -10.19
C SER A 90 -19.05 -3.03 -10.76
N PRO A 91 -20.34 -2.78 -10.45
CA PRO A 91 -21.07 -1.60 -10.94
C PRO A 91 -20.47 -0.26 -10.48
N LYS A 92 -19.73 -0.25 -9.37
CA LYS A 92 -19.03 0.92 -8.82
C LYS A 92 -17.59 0.52 -8.46
N PRO A 93 -16.73 0.35 -9.46
CA PRO A 93 -15.39 -0.16 -9.24
C PRO A 93 -14.55 0.82 -8.43
N PRO A 94 -13.56 0.31 -7.66
CA PRO A 94 -12.53 1.14 -7.08
C PRO A 94 -11.79 1.95 -8.15
N THR A 95 -11.43 3.17 -7.82
CA THR A 95 -10.61 4.05 -8.67
C THR A 95 -9.14 4.07 -8.23
N ALA A 96 -8.85 3.49 -7.07
CA ALA A 96 -7.50 3.32 -6.56
C ALA A 96 -7.39 1.99 -5.79
N PHE A 97 -6.23 1.37 -5.92
CA PHE A 97 -5.86 0.14 -5.23
C PHE A 97 -4.60 0.34 -4.41
N ILE A 98 -4.62 -0.20 -3.20
CA ILE A 98 -3.46 -0.29 -2.31
C ILE A 98 -3.12 -1.77 -2.17
N TYR A 99 -1.84 -2.13 -2.32
CA TYR A 99 -1.37 -3.50 -2.20
C TYR A 99 -0.37 -3.62 -1.06
N GLU A 100 -0.42 -4.76 -0.36
CA GLU A 100 0.47 -5.06 0.75
C GLU A 100 1.94 -5.09 0.34
N THR A 101 2.23 -5.63 -0.86
CA THR A 101 3.58 -5.71 -1.41
C THR A 101 3.62 -5.27 -2.87
N GLU A 102 4.83 -4.96 -3.37
CA GLU A 102 5.06 -4.62 -4.77
C GLU A 102 4.82 -5.79 -5.72
N ILE A 103 4.97 -7.03 -5.22
CA ILE A 103 4.69 -8.23 -6.02
C ILE A 103 3.20 -8.32 -6.32
N LEU A 104 2.33 -8.11 -5.31
CA LEU A 104 0.88 -8.09 -5.50
C LEU A 104 0.46 -6.96 -6.44
N ALA A 105 1.08 -5.77 -6.28
CA ALA A 105 0.82 -4.62 -7.12
C ALA A 105 1.21 -4.86 -8.58
N ALA A 106 2.40 -5.41 -8.83
CA ALA A 106 2.90 -5.68 -10.18
C ALA A 106 2.08 -6.77 -10.89
N ALA A 107 1.73 -7.86 -10.21
CA ALA A 107 0.89 -8.91 -10.76
C ALA A 107 -0.50 -8.38 -11.14
N SER A 108 -1.11 -7.58 -10.25
CA SER A 108 -2.41 -6.97 -10.51
C SER A 108 -2.35 -5.94 -11.65
N LEU A 109 -1.27 -5.15 -11.72
CA LEU A 109 -1.05 -4.21 -12.83
C LEU A 109 -0.95 -4.93 -14.18
N HIS A 110 -0.19 -6.03 -14.22
CA HIS A 110 -0.07 -6.85 -15.41
C HIS A 110 -1.43 -7.41 -15.87
N ALA A 111 -2.18 -8.02 -14.94
CA ALA A 111 -3.51 -8.56 -15.23
C ALA A 111 -4.50 -7.48 -15.69
N MET A 112 -4.48 -6.29 -15.11
CA MET A 112 -5.28 -5.15 -15.56
C MET A 112 -4.91 -4.73 -16.98
N ALA A 113 -3.61 -4.57 -17.27
CA ALA A 113 -3.14 -4.17 -18.60
C ALA A 113 -3.57 -5.18 -19.66
N GLU A 114 -3.46 -6.47 -19.40
CA GLU A 114 -3.93 -7.54 -20.27
C GLU A 114 -5.46 -7.48 -20.49
N ALA A 115 -6.24 -7.34 -19.40
CA ALA A 115 -7.69 -7.30 -19.47
C ALA A 115 -8.23 -6.10 -20.25
N TYR A 116 -7.58 -4.93 -20.15
CA TYR A 116 -7.92 -3.76 -20.97
C TYR A 116 -7.51 -3.94 -22.43
N THR A 117 -6.34 -4.50 -22.69
CA THR A 117 -5.84 -4.73 -24.05
C THR A 117 -6.70 -5.74 -24.81
N THR A 118 -7.16 -6.77 -24.14
CA THR A 118 -8.03 -7.82 -24.73
C THR A 118 -9.50 -7.44 -24.76
N GLY A 119 -9.88 -6.28 -24.22
CA GLY A 119 -11.28 -5.82 -24.16
C GLY A 119 -12.14 -6.54 -23.12
N GLN A 120 -11.54 -7.31 -22.21
CA GLN A 120 -12.27 -7.93 -21.09
C GLN A 120 -12.72 -6.91 -20.05
N LEU A 121 -11.99 -5.80 -19.95
CA LEU A 121 -12.38 -4.62 -19.17
C LEU A 121 -12.55 -3.44 -20.12
N LYS A 122 -13.61 -2.67 -19.90
CA LYS A 122 -13.85 -1.42 -20.64
C LYS A 122 -13.52 -0.24 -19.73
N THR A 123 -12.92 0.80 -20.28
CA THR A 123 -12.82 2.09 -19.60
C THR A 123 -14.21 2.66 -19.42
N GLY A 124 -14.70 2.68 -18.18
CA GLY A 124 -16.03 3.19 -17.85
C GLY A 124 -16.00 4.65 -17.43
N GLU A 125 -17.18 5.32 -17.47
CA GLU A 125 -17.36 6.63 -16.87
C GLU A 125 -17.02 6.58 -15.37
N GLY A 126 -16.05 7.39 -14.93
CA GLY A 126 -15.57 7.45 -13.55
C GLY A 126 -14.33 6.61 -13.24
N GLN A 127 -13.84 5.82 -14.16
CA GLN A 127 -12.46 5.34 -14.11
C GLN A 127 -11.55 6.53 -14.43
N SER A 128 -10.46 6.63 -13.71
CA SER A 128 -9.56 7.80 -13.72
C SER A 128 -9.25 8.27 -15.14
N ALA A 129 -10.03 9.21 -15.63
CA ALA A 129 -9.67 9.96 -16.82
C ALA A 129 -8.31 10.59 -16.53
N GLY A 130 -7.25 9.96 -17.00
CA GLY A 130 -5.95 10.54 -16.85
C GLY A 130 -4.78 9.67 -16.43
N TYR A 131 -4.99 8.42 -16.09
CA TYR A 131 -3.88 7.48 -15.98
C TYR A 131 -3.58 6.88 -17.35
N PRO A 132 -2.31 6.51 -17.62
CA PRO A 132 -1.97 5.82 -18.85
C PRO A 132 -2.92 4.63 -19.05
N ASN A 133 -3.61 4.59 -20.18
CA ASN A 133 -4.55 3.53 -20.56
C ASN A 133 -5.83 3.39 -19.70
N GLY A 134 -6.23 4.39 -18.91
CA GLY A 134 -7.45 4.32 -18.10
C GLY A 134 -7.37 3.40 -16.87
N LEU A 135 -6.18 3.00 -16.48
CA LEU A 135 -5.94 2.16 -15.30
C LEU A 135 -6.31 2.91 -14.00
N PRO A 136 -6.76 2.22 -12.95
CA PRO A 136 -6.90 2.82 -11.62
C PRO A 136 -5.55 3.20 -11.03
N ALA A 137 -5.55 4.10 -10.05
CA ALA A 137 -4.34 4.42 -9.29
C ALA A 137 -3.86 3.21 -8.49
N ILE A 138 -2.54 3.04 -8.38
CA ILE A 138 -1.91 1.91 -7.69
C ILE A 138 -0.88 2.43 -6.69
N VAL A 139 -0.92 1.90 -5.47
CA VAL A 139 0.09 2.14 -4.44
C VAL A 139 0.51 0.82 -3.82
N SER A 140 1.81 0.64 -3.59
CA SER A 140 2.38 -0.48 -2.83
C SER A 140 2.85 -0.03 -1.45
N PHE A 141 2.72 -0.90 -0.44
CA PHE A 141 3.31 -0.69 0.89
C PHE A 141 4.79 -1.04 0.96
N GLU A 142 5.33 -1.68 -0.06
CA GLU A 142 6.76 -1.95 -0.19
C GLU A 142 7.31 -1.34 -1.46
N ASP A 143 8.59 -1.00 -1.44
CA ASP A 143 9.31 -0.37 -2.55
C ASP A 143 10.52 -1.20 -2.92
N SER A 144 10.64 -1.50 -4.21
CA SER A 144 11.79 -2.19 -4.77
C SER A 144 11.98 -1.80 -6.24
N PHE A 145 12.98 -2.39 -6.88
CA PHE A 145 13.19 -2.27 -8.32
C PHE A 145 11.94 -2.63 -9.14
N ILE A 146 11.07 -3.50 -8.62
CA ILE A 146 9.81 -3.85 -9.30
C ILE A 146 8.93 -2.62 -9.46
N CYS A 147 8.85 -1.75 -8.44
CA CYS A 147 8.07 -0.52 -8.52
C CYS A 147 8.61 0.46 -9.57
N GLU A 148 9.93 0.52 -9.72
CA GLU A 148 10.58 1.40 -10.70
C GLU A 148 10.46 0.86 -12.13
N ALA A 149 10.61 -0.46 -12.30
CA ALA A 149 10.59 -1.12 -13.60
C ALA A 149 9.18 -1.33 -14.17
N ALA A 150 8.14 -1.25 -13.35
CA ALA A 150 6.76 -1.38 -13.79
C ALA A 150 6.35 -0.23 -14.72
N TYR A 151 5.36 -0.49 -15.58
CA TYR A 151 4.78 0.56 -16.43
C TYR A 151 3.24 0.54 -16.33
N PRO A 152 2.64 1.65 -15.79
CA PRO A 152 3.30 2.81 -15.17
C PRO A 152 4.12 2.42 -13.92
N SER A 153 5.17 3.19 -13.60
CA SER A 153 5.97 2.98 -12.40
C SER A 153 5.12 3.16 -11.13
N ILE A 154 5.30 2.26 -10.15
CA ILE A 154 4.37 2.12 -9.02
C ILE A 154 4.77 3.05 -7.87
N THR A 155 3.83 3.91 -7.45
CA THR A 155 3.93 4.70 -6.21
C THR A 155 4.00 3.75 -5.01
N SER A 156 4.90 4.00 -4.07
CA SER A 156 5.17 3.08 -2.99
C SER A 156 5.54 3.76 -1.68
N ALA A 157 5.37 3.04 -0.58
CA ALA A 157 5.84 3.45 0.74
C ALA A 157 7.27 2.90 0.95
N HIS A 158 8.27 3.70 0.62
CA HIS A 158 9.68 3.32 0.73
C HIS A 158 10.14 3.26 2.18
N ARG A 159 10.69 2.12 2.57
CA ARG A 159 11.34 1.88 3.84
C ARG A 159 12.83 1.60 3.61
N ASP A 160 13.70 2.41 4.20
CA ASP A 160 15.14 2.13 4.19
C ASP A 160 15.45 0.96 5.14
N ALA A 161 15.60 -0.24 4.54
CA ALA A 161 15.89 -1.46 5.29
C ALA A 161 17.26 -1.42 5.98
N SER A 162 18.25 -0.71 5.40
CA SER A 162 19.58 -0.54 5.98
C SER A 162 19.52 0.33 7.24
N GLU A 163 18.81 1.46 7.16
CA GLU A 163 18.60 2.33 8.32
C GLU A 163 17.84 1.60 9.43
N TYR A 164 16.80 0.83 9.07
CA TYR A 164 16.04 0.04 10.03
C TYR A 164 16.91 -1.03 10.71
N GLY A 165 17.65 -1.81 9.92
CA GLY A 165 18.58 -2.82 10.44
C GLY A 165 19.65 -2.25 11.37
N ALA A 166 20.24 -1.11 11.00
CA ALA A 166 21.21 -0.42 11.86
C ALA A 166 20.61 0.02 13.20
N LYS A 167 19.38 0.52 13.21
CA LYS A 167 18.67 0.88 14.45
C LYS A 167 18.35 -0.33 15.33
N VAL A 168 17.94 -1.44 14.70
CA VAL A 168 17.69 -2.71 15.43
C VAL A 168 18.99 -3.23 16.05
N ALA A 169 20.08 -3.26 15.29
CA ALA A 169 21.39 -3.70 15.78
C ALA A 169 21.87 -2.82 16.94
N LYS A 170 21.75 -1.49 16.82
CA LYS A 170 22.11 -0.57 17.89
C LYS A 170 21.30 -0.78 19.16
N LEU A 171 20.00 -1.05 19.02
CA LEU A 171 19.13 -1.37 20.16
C LEU A 171 19.57 -2.67 20.84
N LEU A 172 19.86 -3.72 20.04
CA LEU A 172 20.34 -5.00 20.56
C LEU A 172 21.64 -4.86 21.33
N LEU A 173 22.64 -4.14 20.78
CA LEU A 173 23.91 -3.90 21.45
C LEU A 173 23.75 -3.20 22.80
N LYS A 174 22.84 -2.25 22.91
CA LYS A 174 22.51 -1.58 24.18
C LYS A 174 21.96 -2.57 25.22
N VAL A 175 21.04 -3.43 24.81
CA VAL A 175 20.46 -4.48 25.68
C VAL A 175 21.55 -5.44 26.16
N LEU A 176 22.44 -5.88 25.25
CA LEU A 176 23.56 -6.77 25.58
C LEU A 176 24.60 -6.11 26.50
N ALA A 177 24.77 -4.81 26.43
CA ALA A 177 25.62 -4.04 27.37
C ALA A 177 24.98 -3.82 28.75
N GLY A 178 23.78 -4.34 29.00
CA GLY A 178 23.06 -4.17 30.27
C GLY A 178 22.42 -2.79 30.43
N GLU A 179 22.36 -1.97 29.37
CA GLU A 179 21.65 -0.69 29.44
C GLU A 179 20.16 -0.95 29.65
N GLN A 180 19.54 -0.21 30.55
CA GLN A 180 18.10 -0.23 30.72
C GLN A 180 17.42 0.46 29.54
N VAL A 181 16.98 -0.34 28.58
CA VAL A 181 16.21 0.13 27.45
C VAL A 181 14.78 -0.36 27.60
N SER A 182 13.87 0.55 27.89
CA SER A 182 12.46 0.21 28.10
C SER A 182 11.58 0.74 26.96
N GLY A 183 10.50 0.00 26.70
CA GLY A 183 9.36 0.46 25.93
C GLY A 183 9.39 0.08 24.45
N ASN A 184 8.17 0.14 23.91
CA ASN A 184 7.92 -0.02 22.47
C ASN A 184 8.21 1.31 21.76
N ARG A 185 9.10 1.28 20.77
CA ARG A 185 9.47 2.45 19.99
C ARG A 185 8.94 2.31 18.56
N ARG A 186 8.16 3.27 18.10
CA ARG A 186 7.80 3.43 16.71
C ARG A 186 8.76 4.43 16.08
N ILE A 187 9.61 4.01 15.16
CA ILE A 187 10.70 4.87 14.74
C ILE A 187 10.73 5.22 13.27
N LEU A 188 10.13 4.48 12.42
CA LEU A 188 10.20 4.77 11.00
C LEU A 188 8.81 4.84 10.41
N THR A 189 8.45 6.02 9.95
CA THR A 189 7.37 6.16 8.99
C THR A 189 8.00 6.06 7.61
N PRO A 190 7.63 5.08 6.78
CA PRO A 190 8.04 5.03 5.40
C PRO A 190 7.73 6.33 4.68
N LYS A 191 8.60 6.72 3.74
CA LYS A 191 8.36 7.87 2.87
C LYS A 191 7.53 7.43 1.68
N LEU A 192 6.49 8.19 1.33
CA LEU A 192 5.77 7.95 0.09
C LEU A 192 6.63 8.44 -1.09
N VAL A 193 6.99 7.51 -1.98
CA VAL A 193 7.66 7.77 -3.25
C VAL A 193 6.59 7.80 -4.33
N VAL A 194 6.21 9.00 -4.75
CA VAL A 194 5.18 9.20 -5.77
C VAL A 194 5.79 8.93 -7.15
N ARG A 195 5.14 8.05 -7.92
CA ARG A 195 5.50 7.67 -9.28
C ARG A 195 4.28 7.74 -10.20
N ASP A 196 4.42 7.26 -11.44
CA ASP A 196 3.42 7.43 -12.51
C ASP A 196 2.07 6.78 -12.20
N SER A 197 2.02 5.70 -11.41
CA SER A 197 0.76 5.00 -11.08
C SER A 197 -0.22 5.82 -10.24
N THR A 198 0.21 6.97 -9.68
CA THR A 198 -0.65 7.93 -8.97
C THR A 198 -0.40 9.38 -9.38
N ALA A 199 0.47 9.63 -10.35
CA ALA A 199 0.67 10.98 -10.88
C ALA A 199 -0.64 11.52 -11.49
N LYS A 200 -0.89 12.83 -11.33
CA LYS A 200 -2.01 13.44 -12.04
C LYS A 200 -1.80 13.26 -13.55
N PRO A 201 -2.88 12.96 -14.30
CA PRO A 201 -2.77 12.94 -15.74
C PRO A 201 -2.25 14.26 -16.25
N CYS A 202 -1.30 14.21 -17.17
CA CYS A 202 -0.86 15.39 -17.88
C CYS A 202 -2.01 15.84 -18.80
N ASN A 203 -2.72 16.93 -18.42
CA ASN A 203 -3.76 17.55 -19.26
C ASN A 203 -3.18 18.19 -20.55
N SER A 204 -1.88 18.07 -20.80
CA SER A 204 -1.17 18.72 -21.89
C SER A 204 -0.62 17.78 -22.96
N CYS A 205 -0.81 16.47 -22.87
CA CYS A 205 -0.47 15.54 -23.94
C CYS A 205 -1.66 15.35 -24.91
N GLY A 206 -2.09 16.47 -25.52
CA GLY A 206 -2.88 16.41 -26.73
C GLY A 206 -1.95 16.02 -27.88
N ILE A 207 -2.14 14.83 -28.42
CA ILE A 207 -1.72 14.47 -29.78
C ILE A 207 -2.89 14.71 -30.70
#